data_807e0c895fa62178a587093486fbde89
#
_entry.id   807e0c895fa62178a587093486fbde89
#
_cell.length_a   1.000
_cell.length_b   1.000
_cell.length_c   1.000
_cell.angle_alpha   90.00
_cell.angle_beta   90.00
_cell.angle_gamma   90.00
#
_symmetry.space_group_name_H-M   'P 1'
#
loop_
_entity.id
_entity.type
_entity.pdbx_description
1 polymer ?
#
loop_
_entity_poly.entity_id
_entity_poly.type
_entity_poly.pdbx_seq_one_letter_code
_entity_poly.pdbx_strand_id
1 'polypeptide(L)'
;MQRRRAQTWAGVGKTAQAAAAHAALFCFTLLLALRVDGRSDYSWWIIFIPLWLFHGITARGRFSMPAPSLPHGRHWAPCHSVVAAPLLIAFELLLCIHLESLSVRNHPAVDMKIVFLPLLTFEVIILIDNFRMCKALMPGDEESMSDEAIWETLPHFWVAISMVFLIAATTFTLLKLSGDVGALGWWDLFINYG
;
A
#
# COMPACT_ATOMS: atom_id res chain seq x y z
N MET A 1 -3.24 39.76 20.72
CA MET A 1 -3.75 39.91 19.33
C MET A 1 -3.42 38.65 18.54
N GLN A 2 -4.36 37.72 18.40
CA GLN A 2 -4.23 36.52 17.56
C GLN A 2 -4.35 36.95 16.09
N ARG A 3 -3.25 36.85 15.32
CA ARG A 3 -3.31 36.95 13.86
C ARG A 3 -4.16 35.77 13.34
N ARG A 4 -5.38 36.05 12.92
CA ARG A 4 -6.14 35.13 12.06
C ARG A 4 -5.30 34.90 10.81
N ARG A 5 -4.73 33.67 10.68
CA ARG A 5 -4.09 33.27 9.43
C ARG A 5 -5.17 33.29 8.36
N ALA A 6 -5.06 34.20 7.42
CA ALA A 6 -5.89 34.19 6.22
C ALA A 6 -5.68 32.81 5.55
N GLN A 7 -6.74 32.00 5.51
CA GLN A 7 -6.71 30.77 4.77
C GLN A 7 -6.58 31.14 3.29
N THR A 8 -5.44 30.88 2.71
CA THR A 8 -5.25 31.07 1.26
C THR A 8 -6.10 30.07 0.51
N TRP A 9 -6.66 30.45 -0.64
CA TRP A 9 -7.46 29.58 -1.52
C TRP A 9 -6.76 28.25 -1.84
N ALA A 10 -5.42 28.26 -1.93
CA ALA A 10 -4.59 27.06 -2.06
C ALA A 10 -4.69 26.13 -0.83
N GLY A 11 -4.80 26.68 0.37
CA GLY A 11 -5.00 25.88 1.59
C GLY A 11 -6.37 25.22 1.63
N VAL A 12 -7.42 25.96 1.25
CA VAL A 12 -8.79 25.43 1.16
C VAL A 12 -8.88 24.29 0.13
N GLY A 13 -8.23 24.45 -1.03
CA GLY A 13 -8.19 23.41 -2.06
C GLY A 13 -7.52 22.12 -1.57
N LYS A 14 -6.40 22.20 -0.85
CA LYS A 14 -5.72 21.03 -0.28
C LYS A 14 -6.57 20.32 0.77
N THR A 15 -7.26 21.07 1.63
CA THR A 15 -8.15 20.50 2.64
C THR A 15 -9.36 19.83 2.01
N ALA A 16 -9.96 20.44 0.99
CA ALA A 16 -11.07 19.84 0.23
C ALA A 16 -10.65 18.56 -0.48
N GLN A 17 -9.46 18.53 -1.08
CA GLN A 17 -8.90 17.34 -1.70
C GLN A 17 -8.69 16.21 -0.69
N ALA A 18 -8.13 16.51 0.47
CA ALA A 18 -7.95 15.53 1.53
C ALA A 18 -9.31 14.98 2.03
N ALA A 19 -10.30 15.86 2.24
CA ALA A 19 -11.64 15.45 2.64
C ALA A 19 -12.30 14.55 1.59
N ALA A 20 -12.18 14.88 0.30
CA ALA A 20 -12.70 14.06 -0.80
C ALA A 20 -12.02 12.68 -0.87
N ALA A 21 -10.71 12.60 -0.64
CA ALA A 21 -9.98 11.34 -0.59
C ALA A 21 -10.47 10.45 0.56
N HIS A 22 -10.63 11.00 1.76
CA HIS A 22 -11.16 10.24 2.90
C HIS A 22 -12.61 9.80 2.70
N ALA A 23 -13.45 10.66 2.10
CA ALA A 23 -14.82 10.31 1.77
C ALA A 23 -14.90 9.17 0.77
N ALA A 24 -14.05 9.17 -0.27
CA ALA A 24 -13.97 8.09 -1.24
C ALA A 24 -13.55 6.77 -0.58
N LEU A 25 -12.53 6.78 0.29
CA LEU A 25 -12.10 5.61 1.02
C LEU A 25 -13.19 5.08 1.98
N PHE A 26 -13.89 5.98 2.67
CA PHE A 26 -15.02 5.61 3.53
C PHE A 26 -16.16 4.98 2.73
N CYS A 27 -16.52 5.55 1.57
CA CYS A 27 -17.53 4.96 0.68
C CYS A 27 -17.13 3.56 0.22
N PHE A 28 -15.87 3.35 -0.15
CA PHE A 28 -15.36 2.02 -0.53
C PHE A 28 -15.52 1.02 0.62
N THR A 29 -15.05 1.37 1.82
CA THR A 29 -15.12 0.46 2.99
C THR A 29 -16.56 0.14 3.36
N LEU A 30 -17.47 1.11 3.29
CA LEU A 30 -18.89 0.90 3.55
C LEU A 30 -19.53 -0.03 2.51
N LEU A 31 -19.31 0.21 1.22
CA LEU A 31 -19.84 -0.65 0.13
C LEU A 31 -19.29 -2.07 0.23
N LEU A 32 -17.99 -2.20 0.53
CA LEU A 32 -17.36 -3.50 0.74
C LEU A 32 -17.98 -4.24 1.92
N ALA A 33 -18.17 -3.58 3.07
CA ALA A 33 -18.80 -4.18 4.25
C ALA A 33 -20.22 -4.64 3.95
N LEU A 34 -21.03 -3.81 3.29
CA LEU A 34 -22.40 -4.15 2.90
C LEU A 34 -22.46 -5.35 1.93
N ARG A 35 -21.48 -5.48 1.05
CA ARG A 35 -21.36 -6.61 0.12
C ARG A 35 -20.97 -7.89 0.83
N VAL A 36 -19.99 -7.82 1.73
CA VAL A 36 -19.53 -8.98 2.52
C VAL A 36 -20.62 -9.48 3.47
N ASP A 37 -21.39 -8.55 4.08
CA ASP A 37 -22.55 -8.89 4.93
C ASP A 37 -23.76 -9.43 4.15
N GLY A 38 -23.67 -9.51 2.83
CA GLY A 38 -24.79 -9.97 1.98
C GLY A 38 -25.98 -9.01 1.93
N ARG A 39 -25.79 -7.75 2.35
CA ARG A 39 -26.85 -6.71 2.36
C ARG A 39 -26.98 -5.96 1.04
N SER A 40 -26.04 -6.14 0.13
CA SER A 40 -26.09 -5.51 -1.21
C SER A 40 -25.58 -6.46 -2.27
N ASP A 41 -26.22 -6.43 -3.46
CA ASP A 41 -25.87 -7.21 -4.63
C ASP A 41 -25.19 -6.36 -5.71
N TYR A 42 -24.59 -5.23 -5.33
CA TYR A 42 -23.88 -4.39 -6.28
C TYR A 42 -22.72 -5.14 -6.93
N SER A 43 -22.50 -4.89 -8.23
CA SER A 43 -21.33 -5.38 -8.94
C SER A 43 -20.03 -4.92 -8.27
N TRP A 44 -19.02 -5.76 -8.27
CA TRP A 44 -17.69 -5.44 -7.72
C TRP A 44 -17.08 -4.21 -8.38
N TRP A 45 -17.40 -3.95 -9.66
CA TRP A 45 -16.97 -2.74 -10.34
C TRP A 45 -17.45 -1.47 -9.64
N ILE A 46 -18.71 -1.44 -9.22
CA ILE A 46 -19.29 -0.29 -8.50
C ILE A 46 -18.62 -0.11 -7.14
N ILE A 47 -18.32 -1.21 -6.44
CA ILE A 47 -17.68 -1.18 -5.13
C ILE A 47 -16.26 -0.61 -5.22
N PHE A 48 -15.51 -0.93 -6.27
CA PHE A 48 -14.13 -0.47 -6.47
C PHE A 48 -14.01 0.96 -7.02
N ILE A 49 -15.06 1.55 -7.64
CA ILE A 49 -15.02 2.93 -8.15
C ILE A 49 -14.51 3.94 -7.11
N PRO A 50 -15.03 3.99 -5.87
CA PRO A 50 -14.55 4.96 -4.87
C PRO A 50 -13.05 4.79 -4.55
N LEU A 51 -12.52 3.56 -4.56
CA LEU A 51 -11.11 3.28 -4.32
C LEU A 51 -10.24 3.84 -5.47
N TRP A 52 -10.64 3.68 -6.71
CA TRP A 52 -9.93 4.24 -7.87
C TRP A 52 -10.02 5.77 -7.89
N LEU A 53 -11.15 6.35 -7.48
CA LEU A 53 -11.27 7.79 -7.27
C LEU A 53 -10.30 8.29 -6.20
N PHE A 54 -10.16 7.56 -5.08
CA PHE A 54 -9.16 7.87 -4.07
C PHE A 54 -7.75 7.91 -4.66
N HIS A 55 -7.35 6.91 -5.44
CA HIS A 55 -6.05 6.90 -6.12
C HIS A 55 -5.87 8.09 -7.07
N GLY A 56 -6.89 8.42 -7.87
CA GLY A 56 -6.87 9.59 -8.75
C GLY A 56 -6.71 10.91 -8.01
N ILE A 57 -7.40 11.08 -6.89
CA ILE A 57 -7.32 12.29 -6.05
C ILE A 57 -5.93 12.40 -5.40
N THR A 58 -5.40 11.30 -4.87
CA THR A 58 -4.09 11.29 -4.18
C THR A 58 -2.93 11.40 -5.15
N ALA A 59 -3.00 10.78 -6.34
CA ALA A 59 -1.97 10.90 -7.37
C ALA A 59 -1.76 12.35 -7.80
N ARG A 60 -2.84 13.12 -7.97
CA ARG A 60 -2.76 14.54 -8.34
C ARG A 60 -1.98 15.38 -7.30
N GLY A 61 -2.02 15.01 -6.02
CA GLY A 61 -1.28 15.68 -4.96
C GLY A 61 0.21 15.31 -4.92
N ARG A 62 0.58 14.11 -5.33
CA ARG A 62 1.96 13.60 -5.28
C ARG A 62 2.86 14.16 -6.38
N PHE A 63 2.32 14.47 -7.56
CA PHE A 63 3.09 15.09 -8.65
C PHE A 63 3.58 16.51 -8.33
N SER A 64 3.08 17.13 -7.26
CA SER A 64 3.48 18.48 -6.81
C SER A 64 4.50 18.47 -5.68
N MET A 65 4.90 17.32 -5.16
CA MET A 65 5.88 17.23 -4.08
C MET A 65 7.29 17.11 -4.65
N PRO A 66 8.26 17.95 -4.21
CA PRO A 66 9.66 17.76 -4.53
C PRO A 66 10.12 16.41 -3.95
N ALA A 67 10.98 15.70 -4.70
CA ALA A 67 11.61 14.49 -4.21
C ALA A 67 12.35 14.78 -2.89
N PRO A 68 12.27 13.89 -1.89
CA PRO A 68 13.01 14.08 -0.64
C PRO A 68 14.50 14.21 -0.94
N SER A 69 15.14 15.26 -0.44
CA SER A 69 16.58 15.47 -0.53
C SER A 69 17.27 14.46 0.38
N LEU A 70 18.03 13.55 -0.19
CA LEU A 70 18.88 12.65 0.57
C LEU A 70 20.09 13.40 1.15
N PRO A 71 20.53 13.07 2.39
CA PRO A 71 21.85 13.47 2.86
C PRO A 71 22.91 13.00 1.88
N HIS A 72 23.98 13.80 1.64
CA HIS A 72 25.10 13.53 0.75
C HIS A 72 24.87 13.73 -0.76
N GLY A 73 23.90 14.55 -1.19
CA GLY A 73 23.83 15.03 -2.58
C GLY A 73 23.55 13.97 -3.65
N ARG A 74 23.18 12.74 -3.26
CA ARG A 74 22.74 11.71 -4.20
C ARG A 74 21.27 11.91 -4.53
N HIS A 75 20.99 12.36 -5.75
CA HIS A 75 19.63 12.43 -6.29
C HIS A 75 19.11 11.02 -6.57
N TRP A 76 18.53 10.38 -5.58
CA TRP A 76 17.94 9.07 -5.73
C TRP A 76 16.48 9.10 -5.29
N ALA A 77 15.57 9.00 -6.27
CA ALA A 77 14.15 8.81 -5.96
C ALA A 77 13.91 7.30 -5.70
N PRO A 78 13.31 6.93 -4.59
CA PRO A 78 13.00 5.54 -4.31
C PRO A 78 12.06 4.99 -5.40
N CYS A 79 12.42 3.85 -5.97
CA CYS A 79 11.69 3.23 -7.08
C CYS A 79 10.22 2.96 -6.72
N HIS A 80 9.96 2.57 -5.46
CA HIS A 80 8.61 2.30 -4.99
C HIS A 80 7.66 3.49 -5.11
N SER A 81 8.16 4.73 -5.01
CA SER A 81 7.30 5.93 -5.09
C SER A 81 6.67 6.12 -6.48
N VAL A 82 7.34 5.62 -7.54
CA VAL A 82 6.87 5.71 -8.92
C VAL A 82 5.97 4.53 -9.27
N VAL A 83 6.33 3.32 -8.85
CA VAL A 83 5.63 2.09 -9.22
C VAL A 83 4.47 1.73 -8.29
N ALA A 84 4.37 2.37 -7.12
CA ALA A 84 3.34 2.08 -6.12
C ALA A 84 1.91 2.14 -6.68
N ALA A 85 1.54 3.27 -7.27
CA ALA A 85 0.19 3.48 -7.75
C ALA A 85 -0.20 2.52 -8.89
N PRO A 86 0.62 2.32 -9.95
CA PRO A 86 0.26 1.39 -11.01
C PRO A 86 0.19 -0.06 -10.54
N LEU A 87 1.07 -0.52 -9.63
CA LEU A 87 1.04 -1.89 -9.13
C LEU A 87 -0.16 -2.14 -8.20
N LEU A 88 -0.50 -1.18 -7.33
CA LEU A 88 -1.70 -1.30 -6.50
C LEU A 88 -2.97 -1.27 -7.34
N ILE A 89 -3.08 -0.38 -8.33
CA ILE A 89 -4.23 -0.34 -9.24
C ILE A 89 -4.32 -1.63 -10.05
N ALA A 90 -3.20 -2.19 -10.50
CA ALA A 90 -3.19 -3.48 -11.21
C ALA A 90 -3.71 -4.62 -10.33
N PHE A 91 -3.29 -4.68 -9.06
CA PHE A 91 -3.81 -5.64 -8.09
C PHE A 91 -5.33 -5.47 -7.90
N GLU A 92 -5.80 -4.25 -7.67
CA GLU A 92 -7.22 -3.95 -7.45
C GLU A 92 -8.09 -4.31 -8.66
N LEU A 93 -7.62 -4.01 -9.87
CA LEU A 93 -8.31 -4.35 -11.11
C LEU A 93 -8.40 -5.87 -11.31
N LEU A 94 -7.29 -6.59 -11.11
CA LEU A 94 -7.27 -8.05 -11.22
C LEU A 94 -8.16 -8.70 -10.15
N LEU A 95 -8.15 -8.17 -8.93
CA LEU A 95 -9.02 -8.63 -7.85
C LEU A 95 -10.50 -8.36 -8.18
N CYS A 96 -10.83 -7.19 -8.70
CA CYS A 96 -12.18 -6.86 -9.13
C CYS A 96 -12.67 -7.82 -10.23
N ILE A 97 -11.84 -8.10 -11.24
CA ILE A 97 -12.16 -9.06 -12.32
C ILE A 97 -12.37 -10.46 -11.75
N HIS A 98 -11.51 -10.90 -10.83
CA HIS A 98 -11.63 -12.21 -10.18
C HIS A 98 -12.97 -12.33 -9.43
N LEU A 99 -13.28 -11.36 -8.56
CA LEU A 99 -14.49 -11.36 -7.73
C LEU A 99 -15.77 -11.22 -8.57
N GLU A 100 -15.77 -10.37 -9.59
CA GLU A 100 -16.92 -10.20 -10.50
C GLU A 100 -17.18 -11.49 -11.30
N SER A 101 -16.12 -12.12 -11.85
CA SER A 101 -16.28 -13.36 -12.60
C SER A 101 -16.77 -14.50 -11.71
N LEU A 102 -16.31 -14.57 -10.48
CA LEU A 102 -16.77 -15.56 -9.50
C LEU A 102 -18.25 -15.33 -9.15
N SER A 103 -18.66 -14.07 -8.98
CA SER A 103 -20.05 -13.69 -8.67
C SER A 103 -21.02 -13.97 -9.83
N VAL A 104 -20.61 -13.72 -11.09
CA VAL A 104 -21.48 -13.83 -12.27
C VAL A 104 -21.44 -15.21 -12.90
N ARG A 105 -20.28 -15.84 -12.95
CA ARG A 105 -20.03 -17.09 -13.70
C ARG A 105 -19.79 -18.31 -12.81
N ASN A 106 -19.69 -18.14 -11.50
CA ASN A 106 -19.29 -19.17 -10.52
C ASN A 106 -17.92 -19.82 -10.81
N HIS A 107 -17.08 -19.23 -11.65
CA HIS A 107 -15.71 -19.63 -11.88
C HIS A 107 -14.84 -18.39 -12.09
N PRO A 108 -13.61 -18.36 -11.55
CA PRO A 108 -12.71 -17.23 -11.67
C PRO A 108 -12.20 -17.06 -13.12
N ALA A 109 -12.20 -15.84 -13.65
CA ALA A 109 -11.58 -15.53 -14.93
C ALA A 109 -10.06 -15.40 -14.85
N VAL A 110 -9.54 -15.10 -13.67
CA VAL A 110 -8.11 -14.91 -13.38
C VAL A 110 -7.77 -15.72 -12.14
N ASP A 111 -6.64 -16.44 -12.17
CA ASP A 111 -6.14 -17.18 -11.02
C ASP A 111 -5.71 -16.22 -9.89
N MET A 112 -5.94 -16.61 -8.64
CA MET A 112 -5.58 -15.82 -7.46
C MET A 112 -4.07 -15.53 -7.41
N LYS A 113 -3.24 -16.44 -7.90
CA LYS A 113 -1.78 -16.25 -7.98
C LYS A 113 -1.40 -15.08 -8.88
N ILE A 114 -2.13 -14.90 -9.99
CA ILE A 114 -1.93 -13.76 -10.91
C ILE A 114 -2.44 -12.47 -10.29
N VAL A 115 -3.56 -12.53 -9.56
CA VAL A 115 -4.12 -11.36 -8.86
C VAL A 115 -3.12 -10.79 -7.86
N PHE A 116 -2.44 -11.62 -7.07
CA PHE A 116 -1.51 -11.18 -6.03
C PHE A 116 -0.12 -10.80 -6.56
N LEU A 117 0.21 -11.14 -7.81
CA LEU A 117 1.54 -10.86 -8.39
C LEU A 117 1.94 -9.38 -8.34
N PRO A 118 1.10 -8.40 -8.73
CA PRO A 118 1.46 -6.99 -8.63
C PRO A 118 1.68 -6.54 -7.18
N LEU A 119 0.89 -7.02 -6.23
CA LEU A 119 1.01 -6.66 -4.82
C LEU A 119 2.32 -7.19 -4.24
N LEU A 120 2.65 -8.46 -4.44
CA LEU A 120 3.91 -9.05 -4.00
C LEU A 120 5.12 -8.36 -4.64
N THR A 121 5.02 -8.03 -5.94
CA THR A 121 6.07 -7.27 -6.63
C THR A 121 6.29 -5.91 -5.97
N PHE A 122 5.23 -5.20 -5.64
CA PHE A 122 5.29 -3.91 -4.96
C PHE A 122 5.94 -4.03 -3.56
N GLU A 123 5.54 -5.02 -2.76
CA GLU A 123 6.11 -5.27 -1.43
C GLU A 123 7.61 -5.57 -1.49
N VAL A 124 8.05 -6.39 -2.47
CA VAL A 124 9.47 -6.69 -2.68
C VAL A 124 10.26 -5.45 -3.09
N ILE A 125 9.70 -4.59 -3.95
CA ILE A 125 10.35 -3.33 -4.34
C ILE A 125 10.54 -2.42 -3.11
N ILE A 126 9.52 -2.28 -2.25
CA ILE A 126 9.65 -1.50 -1.01
C ILE A 126 10.75 -2.08 -0.11
N LEU A 127 10.78 -3.39 0.05
CA LEU A 127 11.79 -4.06 0.87
C LEU A 127 13.20 -3.76 0.35
N ILE A 128 13.44 -3.92 -0.95
CA ILE A 128 14.73 -3.63 -1.59
C ILE A 128 15.11 -2.16 -1.41
N ASP A 129 14.18 -1.24 -1.62
CA ASP A 129 14.45 0.20 -1.48
C ASP A 129 14.80 0.57 -0.04
N ASN A 130 14.13 -0.03 0.96
CA ASN A 130 14.47 0.19 2.36
C ASN A 130 15.83 -0.40 2.75
N PHE A 131 16.20 -1.58 2.25
CA PHE A 131 17.54 -2.13 2.45
C PHE A 131 18.63 -1.26 1.83
N ARG A 132 18.38 -0.72 0.62
CA ARG A 132 19.30 0.21 -0.04
C ARG A 132 19.46 1.49 0.77
N MET A 133 18.38 2.01 1.35
CA MET A 133 18.42 3.18 2.23
C MET A 133 19.23 2.89 3.49
N CYS A 134 18.97 1.79 4.18
CA CYS A 134 19.75 1.39 5.35
C CYS A 134 21.26 1.32 5.02
N LYS A 135 21.61 0.69 3.90
CA LYS A 135 23.01 0.60 3.45
C LYS A 135 23.61 1.97 3.12
N ALA A 136 22.83 2.90 2.55
CA ALA A 136 23.31 4.24 2.19
C ALA A 136 23.53 5.14 3.42
N LEU A 137 22.79 4.88 4.51
CA LEU A 137 22.89 5.63 5.76
C LEU A 137 23.95 5.06 6.74
N MET A 138 24.43 3.84 6.50
CA MET A 138 25.51 3.27 7.31
C MET A 138 26.85 3.95 6.95
N PRO A 139 27.62 4.45 7.93
CA PRO A 139 28.98 4.96 7.71
C PRO A 139 29.91 3.85 7.23
N GLY A 140 30.94 4.22 6.47
CA GLY A 140 31.99 3.28 6.07
C GLY A 140 32.79 2.76 7.27
N ASP A 141 33.53 1.68 7.06
CA ASP A 141 34.17 0.83 8.07
C ASP A 141 35.10 1.51 9.11
N GLU A 142 35.39 2.81 9.00
CA GLU A 142 36.34 3.52 9.86
C GLU A 142 35.71 4.57 10.80
N GLU A 143 34.42 4.89 10.68
CA GLU A 143 33.75 5.83 11.57
C GLU A 143 32.79 5.10 12.52
N SER A 144 32.97 5.34 13.82
CA SER A 144 31.98 4.94 14.81
C SER A 144 30.65 5.59 14.49
N MET A 145 29.57 4.79 14.42
CA MET A 145 28.22 5.33 14.20
C MET A 145 27.91 6.39 15.25
N SER A 146 27.68 7.63 14.82
CA SER A 146 27.19 8.67 15.71
C SER A 146 25.73 8.36 16.11
N ASP A 147 25.32 8.82 17.29
CA ASP A 147 23.94 8.64 17.76
C ASP A 147 22.94 9.20 16.76
N GLU A 148 23.25 10.30 16.06
CA GLU A 148 22.45 10.86 14.99
C GLU A 148 22.25 9.91 13.82
N ALA A 149 23.31 9.24 13.36
CA ALA A 149 23.22 8.29 12.25
C ALA A 149 22.37 7.07 12.60
N ILE A 150 22.42 6.62 13.87
CA ILE A 150 21.57 5.55 14.37
C ILE A 150 20.09 5.97 14.30
N TRP A 151 19.74 7.17 14.78
CA TRP A 151 18.37 7.66 14.79
C TRP A 151 17.80 7.89 13.37
N GLU A 152 18.63 8.28 12.40
CA GLU A 152 18.22 8.42 11.00
C GLU A 152 17.98 7.06 10.31
N THR A 153 18.78 6.05 10.65
CA THR A 153 18.70 4.70 10.04
C THR A 153 17.58 3.85 10.63
N LEU A 154 17.30 4.01 11.92
CA LEU A 154 16.38 3.18 12.68
C LEU A 154 14.97 3.06 12.06
N PRO A 155 14.32 4.14 11.58
CA PRO A 155 13.00 4.04 10.95
C PRO A 155 13.00 3.14 9.71
N HIS A 156 14.03 3.23 8.85
CA HIS A 156 14.15 2.42 7.64
C HIS A 156 14.39 0.94 7.96
N PHE A 157 15.14 0.66 9.02
CA PHE A 157 15.34 -0.70 9.50
C PHE A 157 14.03 -1.34 9.98
N TRP A 158 13.23 -0.62 10.77
CA TRP A 158 11.93 -1.09 11.22
C TRP A 158 10.96 -1.31 10.08
N VAL A 159 10.95 -0.42 9.07
CA VAL A 159 10.16 -0.61 7.86
C VAL A 159 10.61 -1.87 7.11
N ALA A 160 11.91 -2.11 6.96
CA ALA A 160 12.42 -3.30 6.29
C ALA A 160 11.98 -4.60 7.01
N ILE A 161 12.06 -4.65 8.34
CA ILE A 161 11.58 -5.79 9.13
C ILE A 161 10.06 -5.97 8.94
N SER A 162 9.28 -4.89 9.05
CA SER A 162 7.84 -4.93 8.87
C SER A 162 7.45 -5.42 7.48
N MET A 163 8.21 -5.06 6.44
CA MET A 163 7.96 -5.52 5.07
C MET A 163 8.23 -7.02 4.90
N VAL A 164 9.22 -7.60 5.61
CA VAL A 164 9.43 -9.06 5.61
C VAL A 164 8.19 -9.79 6.16
N PHE A 165 7.66 -9.32 7.29
CA PHE A 165 6.43 -9.89 7.86
C PHE A 165 5.22 -9.69 6.96
N LEU A 166 5.10 -8.52 6.32
CA LEU A 166 4.00 -8.24 5.39
C LEU A 166 4.06 -9.17 4.18
N ILE A 167 5.22 -9.34 3.54
CA ILE A 167 5.41 -10.27 2.42
C ILE A 167 5.05 -11.70 2.84
N ALA A 168 5.48 -12.13 4.03
CA ALA A 168 5.11 -13.44 4.55
C ALA A 168 3.59 -13.57 4.72
N ALA A 169 2.93 -12.59 5.35
CA ALA A 169 1.49 -12.59 5.54
C ALA A 169 0.72 -12.59 4.22
N THR A 170 1.13 -11.78 3.25
CA THR A 170 0.53 -11.72 1.91
C THR A 170 0.71 -13.04 1.17
N THR A 171 1.90 -13.64 1.24
CA THR A 171 2.19 -14.95 0.62
C THR A 171 1.34 -16.06 1.24
N PHE A 172 1.25 -16.13 2.57
CA PHE A 172 0.39 -17.10 3.25
C PHE A 172 -1.09 -16.90 2.93
N THR A 173 -1.54 -15.65 2.87
CA THR A 173 -2.91 -15.32 2.46
C THR A 173 -3.18 -15.84 1.05
N LEU A 174 -2.27 -15.61 0.10
CA LEU A 174 -2.36 -16.12 -1.25
C LEU A 174 -2.43 -17.64 -1.27
N LEU A 175 -1.52 -18.35 -0.58
CA LEU A 175 -1.49 -19.81 -0.51
C LEU A 175 -2.79 -20.37 0.09
N LYS A 176 -3.36 -19.70 1.07
CA LYS A 176 -4.64 -20.06 1.68
C LYS A 176 -5.80 -19.89 0.71
N LEU A 177 -5.86 -18.75 0.02
CA LEU A 177 -6.92 -18.45 -0.96
C LEU A 177 -6.82 -19.28 -2.24
N SER A 178 -5.61 -19.67 -2.65
CA SER A 178 -5.40 -20.59 -3.79
C SER A 178 -5.67 -22.05 -3.46
N GLY A 179 -5.87 -22.38 -2.18
CA GLY A 179 -6.12 -23.75 -1.73
C GLY A 179 -4.86 -24.63 -1.58
N ASP A 180 -3.67 -24.06 -1.81
CA ASP A 180 -2.40 -24.79 -1.71
C ASP A 180 -2.09 -25.22 -0.25
N VAL A 181 -2.64 -24.52 0.74
CA VAL A 181 -2.46 -24.76 2.18
C VAL A 181 -3.83 -24.91 2.86
N GLY A 182 -4.59 -25.93 2.43
CA GLY A 182 -5.94 -26.18 2.92
C GLY A 182 -6.04 -26.61 4.39
N ALA A 183 -4.99 -27.27 4.91
CA ALA A 183 -4.97 -27.83 6.28
C ALA A 183 -4.76 -26.79 7.40
N LEU A 184 -4.19 -25.62 7.09
CA LEU A 184 -3.95 -24.55 8.07
C LEU A 184 -5.19 -23.71 8.28
N GLY A 185 -5.58 -23.50 9.54
CA GLY A 185 -6.61 -22.52 9.92
C GLY A 185 -6.14 -21.09 9.67
N TRP A 186 -7.08 -20.13 9.60
CA TRP A 186 -6.70 -18.71 9.51
C TRP A 186 -5.90 -18.22 10.72
N TRP A 187 -6.17 -18.77 11.89
CA TRP A 187 -5.45 -18.44 13.13
C TRP A 187 -4.03 -18.97 13.14
N ASP A 188 -3.78 -20.12 12.51
CA ASP A 188 -2.45 -20.74 12.42
C ASP A 188 -1.46 -19.87 11.61
N LEU A 189 -1.97 -18.95 10.79
CA LEU A 189 -1.15 -17.99 10.03
C LEU A 189 -0.58 -16.86 10.91
N PHE A 190 -1.25 -16.55 12.01
CA PHE A 190 -0.92 -15.40 12.85
C PHE A 190 -0.50 -15.80 14.27
N ILE A 191 -0.83 -17.00 14.72
CA ILE A 191 -0.52 -17.50 16.06
C ILE A 191 0.21 -18.82 15.90
N ASN A 192 1.52 -18.81 16.16
CA ASN A 192 2.30 -20.02 16.24
C ASN A 192 1.97 -20.67 17.59
N TYR A 193 1.22 -21.76 17.59
CA TYR A 193 1.03 -22.59 18.78
C TYR A 193 2.31 -23.38 18.97
N GLY A 194 3.21 -22.83 19.83
CA GLY A 194 4.38 -23.55 20.33
C GLY A 194 3.99 -24.68 21.28
#